data_99f591db81363d280580735532e13f3e
#
_entry.id   99f591db81363d280580735532e13f3e
#
_cell.length_a   1.000
_cell.length_b   1.000
_cell.length_c   1.000
_cell.angle_alpha   90.00
_cell.angle_beta   90.00
_cell.angle_gamma   90.00
#
_symmetry.space_group_name_H-M   'P 1'
#
loop_
_entity.id
_entity.type
_entity.pdbx_description
1 polymer ?
#
loop_
_entity_poly.entity_id
_entity_poly.type
_entity_poly.pdbx_seq_one_letter_code
_entity_poly.pdbx_strand_id
1 'polypeptide(L)'
;MDKKKKGFILGGTIVAVIIAVMLIFAGKTVNLSKYVTLTANGYEGYGTAAWEFDSEQFQKDYGRKLKFTGEAEEFRGWMTPCEAVELAFTGSLDVDSGLSNGDKVTFSWDEVPEAEVAKVFSHKFKLKDVVITVEGLEEIASFDAFSDVYVEFSGCEPVAKVKVINNSQDSFLQSLQYVADVDSGLSNGDIVTVTIDVPYQDDVAIYCAENYGMVPESVSKEFVVEGLNAFATSLEQIPQNMMEKMQEAVEEQILSQAEDDWREEVSIEEIEYKGSYLLNIKPNAWSSNRDNILYFVYNVNAHEDFSEDGVDNHFNYYCYGTFENVMIMPDGTCAVDFETMNTCSQTFVRELPISNGWWGNVKLYYYGYETLEDLFERCVSAQTDAYTYISNVE
;
A
#
# COMPACT_ATOMS: atom_id res chain seq x y z
N MET A 1 -41.24 2.79 -16.98
CA MET A 1 -40.05 2.54 -17.84
C MET A 1 -39.30 1.37 -17.24
N ASP A 2 -39.52 0.22 -17.87
CA ASP A 2 -39.01 -1.07 -17.39
C ASP A 2 -37.47 -1.17 -17.51
N LYS A 3 -36.81 -1.40 -16.41
CA LYS A 3 -35.44 -1.88 -16.43
C LYS A 3 -35.46 -3.40 -16.45
N LYS A 4 -35.36 -3.98 -17.63
CA LYS A 4 -35.07 -5.41 -17.81
C LYS A 4 -33.71 -5.73 -17.26
N LYS A 5 -33.67 -6.50 -16.18
CA LYS A 5 -32.45 -7.22 -15.76
C LYS A 5 -32.12 -8.25 -16.84
N LYS A 6 -31.05 -8.03 -17.57
CA LYS A 6 -30.45 -9.07 -18.41
C LYS A 6 -29.65 -9.97 -17.49
N GLY A 7 -30.20 -11.12 -17.12
CA GLY A 7 -29.41 -12.20 -16.57
C GLY A 7 -28.51 -12.76 -17.67
N PHE A 8 -27.22 -12.80 -17.43
CA PHE A 8 -26.28 -13.55 -18.22
C PHE A 8 -26.51 -15.03 -17.93
N ILE A 9 -27.11 -15.74 -18.89
CA ILE A 9 -27.15 -17.20 -18.86
C ILE A 9 -25.84 -17.65 -19.51
N LEU A 10 -24.83 -17.95 -18.71
CA LEU A 10 -23.71 -18.79 -19.15
C LEU A 10 -24.27 -20.22 -19.26
N GLY A 11 -24.05 -20.84 -20.42
CA GLY A 11 -24.55 -22.16 -20.72
C GLY A 11 -23.86 -23.25 -19.92
N GLY A 12 -24.34 -23.49 -18.71
CA GLY A 12 -24.08 -24.70 -17.97
C GLY A 12 -25.28 -25.64 -18.09
N THR A 13 -25.06 -26.89 -18.34
CA THR A 13 -26.09 -27.92 -18.44
C THR A 13 -26.70 -28.13 -17.06
N ILE A 14 -27.98 -27.77 -16.88
CA ILE A 14 -28.69 -28.00 -15.61
C ILE A 14 -28.96 -29.51 -15.49
N VAL A 15 -28.32 -30.15 -14.54
CA VAL A 15 -28.64 -31.53 -14.17
C VAL A 15 -29.52 -31.50 -12.90
N ALA A 16 -30.81 -31.69 -13.07
CA ALA A 16 -31.71 -31.87 -11.95
C ALA A 16 -31.89 -33.37 -11.64
N VAL A 17 -31.42 -33.82 -10.50
CA VAL A 17 -31.67 -35.19 -10.03
C VAL A 17 -32.80 -35.19 -9.03
N ILE A 18 -33.95 -35.77 -9.41
CA ILE A 18 -35.09 -35.96 -8.53
C ILE A 18 -35.04 -37.37 -7.94
N ILE A 19 -34.76 -37.51 -6.65
CA ILE A 19 -34.93 -38.79 -5.95
C ILE A 19 -36.28 -38.76 -5.22
N ALA A 20 -37.29 -39.42 -5.81
CA ALA A 20 -38.60 -39.62 -5.17
C ALA A 20 -38.64 -40.96 -4.44
N VAL A 21 -38.71 -40.94 -3.11
CA VAL A 21 -39.07 -42.13 -2.33
C VAL A 21 -40.56 -42.07 -2.02
N MET A 22 -41.35 -42.97 -2.65
CA MET A 22 -42.76 -43.14 -2.36
C MET A 22 -42.95 -44.03 -1.14
N LEU A 23 -43.66 -43.51 -0.14
CA LEU A 23 -44.43 -44.36 0.79
C LEU A 23 -45.84 -43.78 0.97
N ILE A 24 -46.83 -44.58 0.57
CA ILE A 24 -48.24 -44.28 0.62
C ILE A 24 -48.74 -44.50 2.04
N PHE A 25 -49.26 -43.45 2.69
CA PHE A 25 -50.18 -43.61 3.81
C PHE A 25 -51.41 -42.70 3.60
N ALA A 26 -52.58 -43.36 3.60
CA ALA A 26 -53.87 -42.68 3.49
C ALA A 26 -54.19 -41.88 4.78
N GLY A 27 -54.27 -40.57 4.62
CA GLY A 27 -54.67 -39.63 5.65
C GLY A 27 -54.23 -38.23 5.21
N LYS A 28 -54.92 -37.19 5.62
CA LYS A 28 -54.72 -35.77 5.28
C LYS A 28 -53.30 -35.23 5.58
N THR A 29 -52.26 -35.93 5.08
CA THR A 29 -50.86 -35.56 5.27
C THR A 29 -50.26 -35.19 3.95
N VAL A 30 -49.68 -33.99 3.86
CA VAL A 30 -49.00 -33.41 2.72
C VAL A 30 -47.50 -33.59 2.93
N ASN A 31 -46.80 -34.17 1.95
CA ASN A 31 -45.35 -34.22 1.97
C ASN A 31 -44.78 -33.04 1.16
N LEU A 32 -44.34 -32.01 1.85
CA LEU A 32 -43.82 -30.77 1.20
C LEU A 32 -42.48 -31.00 0.50
N SER A 33 -41.68 -31.95 0.98
CA SER A 33 -40.39 -32.25 0.37
C SER A 33 -40.47 -32.77 -1.09
N LYS A 34 -41.66 -33.09 -1.58
CA LYS A 34 -41.90 -33.44 -2.98
C LYS A 34 -41.85 -32.25 -3.94
N TYR A 35 -42.05 -31.08 -3.39
CA TYR A 35 -42.12 -29.81 -4.11
C TYR A 35 -40.83 -29.02 -3.98
N VAL A 36 -39.83 -29.56 -3.29
CA VAL A 36 -38.50 -28.96 -3.20
C VAL A 36 -37.60 -29.58 -4.26
N THR A 37 -37.02 -28.74 -5.07
CA THR A 37 -36.01 -29.10 -6.07
C THR A 37 -34.71 -28.43 -5.69
N LEU A 38 -33.62 -29.17 -5.72
CA LEU A 38 -32.28 -28.65 -5.54
C LEU A 38 -31.55 -28.71 -6.88
N THR A 39 -30.78 -27.66 -7.18
CA THR A 39 -29.93 -27.57 -8.34
C THR A 39 -28.52 -27.17 -7.90
N ALA A 40 -27.51 -27.67 -8.60
CA ALA A 40 -26.13 -27.22 -8.45
C ALA A 40 -25.57 -26.85 -9.83
N ASN A 41 -24.81 -25.76 -9.88
CA ASN A 41 -24.25 -25.22 -11.11
C ASN A 41 -22.88 -24.62 -10.82
N GLY A 42 -22.07 -24.39 -11.87
CA GLY A 42 -20.78 -23.72 -11.78
C GLY A 42 -19.64 -24.66 -12.12
N TYR A 43 -18.51 -24.41 -11.48
CA TYR A 43 -17.26 -25.09 -11.76
C TYR A 43 -16.80 -25.93 -10.58
N GLU A 44 -15.95 -26.94 -10.84
CA GLU A 44 -15.36 -27.81 -9.84
C GLU A 44 -14.64 -26.99 -8.75
N GLY A 45 -15.03 -27.16 -7.48
CA GLY A 45 -14.53 -26.40 -6.34
C GLY A 45 -15.14 -24.98 -6.15
N TYR A 46 -15.93 -24.50 -7.13
CA TYR A 46 -16.61 -23.21 -7.13
C TYR A 46 -18.11 -23.34 -7.46
N GLY A 47 -18.65 -24.54 -7.33
CA GLY A 47 -20.06 -24.79 -7.57
C GLY A 47 -20.96 -24.12 -6.54
N THR A 48 -22.15 -23.71 -6.98
CA THR A 48 -23.19 -23.15 -6.12
C THR A 48 -24.43 -24.02 -6.16
N ALA A 49 -25.16 -24.12 -5.05
CA ALA A 49 -26.43 -24.80 -4.97
C ALA A 49 -27.57 -23.84 -4.65
N ALA A 50 -28.72 -24.14 -5.19
CA ALA A 50 -29.95 -23.42 -4.91
C ALA A 50 -31.09 -24.40 -4.72
N TRP A 51 -32.12 -23.97 -4.02
CA TRP A 51 -33.36 -24.70 -3.88
C TRP A 51 -34.54 -23.85 -4.32
N GLU A 52 -35.58 -24.55 -4.79
CA GLU A 52 -36.83 -23.93 -5.23
C GLU A 52 -38.00 -24.80 -4.76
N PHE A 53 -39.07 -24.11 -4.32
CA PHE A 53 -40.35 -24.78 -4.03
C PHE A 53 -41.26 -24.64 -5.24
N ASP A 54 -41.75 -25.77 -5.78
CA ASP A 54 -42.65 -25.79 -6.92
C ASP A 54 -44.09 -25.40 -6.48
N SER A 55 -44.28 -24.09 -6.34
CA SER A 55 -45.54 -23.47 -5.96
C SER A 55 -46.68 -23.79 -6.94
N GLU A 56 -46.38 -23.84 -8.24
CA GLU A 56 -47.40 -24.17 -9.25
C GLU A 56 -47.94 -25.59 -9.09
N GLN A 57 -47.05 -26.56 -8.97
CA GLN A 57 -47.45 -27.94 -8.80
C GLN A 57 -48.15 -28.17 -7.46
N PHE A 58 -47.68 -27.53 -6.40
CA PHE A 58 -48.28 -27.54 -5.09
C PHE A 58 -49.70 -26.97 -5.12
N GLN A 59 -49.93 -25.86 -5.77
CA GLN A 59 -51.23 -25.24 -5.96
C GLN A 59 -52.17 -26.10 -6.81
N LYS A 60 -51.71 -26.79 -7.85
CA LYS A 60 -52.48 -27.74 -8.66
C LYS A 60 -52.98 -28.92 -7.80
N ASP A 61 -52.10 -29.46 -6.93
CA ASP A 61 -52.40 -30.65 -6.14
C ASP A 61 -53.28 -30.37 -4.94
N TYR A 62 -53.11 -29.21 -4.30
CA TYR A 62 -53.74 -28.89 -3.00
C TYR A 62 -54.60 -27.63 -2.97
N GLY A 63 -54.62 -26.78 -3.95
CA GLY A 63 -55.33 -25.51 -3.95
C GLY A 63 -56.84 -25.62 -3.71
N ARG A 64 -57.46 -26.80 -4.04
CA ARG A 64 -58.87 -27.11 -3.77
C ARG A 64 -59.05 -27.97 -2.50
N LYS A 65 -58.02 -28.61 -2.02
CA LYS A 65 -58.09 -29.59 -0.91
C LYS A 65 -57.70 -28.98 0.43
N LEU A 66 -56.64 -28.15 0.40
CA LEU A 66 -56.14 -27.48 1.59
C LEU A 66 -57.08 -26.33 1.99
N LYS A 67 -57.36 -26.20 3.27
CA LYS A 67 -58.22 -25.16 3.83
C LYS A 67 -57.62 -24.63 5.11
N PHE A 68 -57.90 -23.37 5.39
CA PHE A 68 -57.72 -22.81 6.72
C PHE A 68 -58.70 -23.44 7.72
N THR A 69 -58.32 -23.52 8.99
CA THR A 69 -59.14 -24.01 10.11
C THR A 69 -59.07 -23.04 11.29
N GLY A 70 -60.09 -23.06 12.17
CA GLY A 70 -60.12 -22.23 13.37
C GLY A 70 -60.08 -20.74 13.07
N GLU A 71 -59.31 -20.02 13.85
CA GLU A 71 -59.14 -18.55 13.70
C GLU A 71 -58.46 -18.17 12.40
N ALA A 72 -57.66 -19.05 11.79
CA ALA A 72 -57.01 -18.78 10.51
C ALA A 72 -57.97 -18.67 9.31
N GLU A 73 -59.29 -19.00 9.49
CA GLU A 73 -60.29 -18.78 8.42
C GLU A 73 -60.44 -17.32 8.03
N GLU A 74 -60.07 -16.38 8.88
CA GLU A 74 -60.08 -14.94 8.58
C GLU A 74 -59.08 -14.55 7.48
N PHE A 75 -58.01 -15.33 7.30
CA PHE A 75 -56.98 -15.06 6.28
C PHE A 75 -57.45 -15.32 4.84
N ARG A 76 -58.61 -15.99 4.64
CA ARG A 76 -59.13 -16.33 3.30
C ARG A 76 -59.32 -15.13 2.35
N GLY A 77 -59.45 -13.95 2.94
CA GLY A 77 -59.58 -12.71 2.13
C GLY A 77 -58.24 -12.11 1.70
N TRP A 78 -57.11 -12.63 2.22
CA TRP A 78 -55.80 -12.03 2.03
C TRP A 78 -54.84 -12.96 1.28
N MET A 79 -54.93 -14.25 1.47
CA MET A 79 -54.09 -15.27 0.84
C MET A 79 -54.78 -16.61 0.72
N THR A 80 -54.30 -17.46 -0.15
CA THR A 80 -54.74 -18.84 -0.26
C THR A 80 -54.07 -19.72 0.82
N PRO A 81 -54.63 -20.86 1.18
CA PRO A 81 -53.97 -21.81 2.08
C PRO A 81 -52.63 -22.33 1.57
N CYS A 82 -52.41 -22.40 0.26
CA CYS A 82 -51.14 -22.82 -0.33
C CYS A 82 -50.05 -21.74 -0.16
N GLU A 83 -50.38 -20.47 -0.45
CA GLU A 83 -49.48 -19.35 -0.18
C GLU A 83 -49.10 -19.24 1.29
N ALA A 84 -50.04 -19.49 2.20
CA ALA A 84 -49.76 -19.51 3.64
C ALA A 84 -48.81 -20.66 4.04
N VAL A 85 -48.87 -21.80 3.37
CA VAL A 85 -47.91 -22.90 3.59
C VAL A 85 -46.52 -22.49 3.14
N GLU A 86 -46.39 -21.87 1.98
CA GLU A 86 -45.09 -21.41 1.47
C GLU A 86 -44.45 -20.39 2.37
N LEU A 87 -45.23 -19.52 2.99
CA LEU A 87 -44.76 -18.54 3.96
C LEU A 87 -44.38 -19.14 5.33
N ALA A 88 -45.11 -20.21 5.73
CA ALA A 88 -44.95 -20.82 7.06
C ALA A 88 -43.85 -21.88 7.11
N PHE A 89 -43.52 -22.50 5.98
CA PHE A 89 -42.53 -23.55 5.90
C PHE A 89 -41.34 -23.09 5.05
N THR A 90 -40.32 -22.65 5.74
CA THR A 90 -39.05 -22.25 5.18
C THR A 90 -37.98 -23.30 5.46
N GLY A 91 -36.82 -23.16 4.87
CA GLY A 91 -35.67 -24.02 5.09
C GLY A 91 -34.43 -23.50 4.44
N SER A 92 -33.31 -24.16 4.66
CA SER A 92 -32.01 -23.76 4.17
C SER A 92 -31.19 -24.94 3.70
N LEU A 93 -30.17 -24.64 2.88
CA LEU A 93 -29.14 -25.61 2.52
C LEU A 93 -28.07 -25.64 3.63
N ASP A 94 -27.50 -26.82 3.86
CA ASP A 94 -26.34 -27.00 4.74
C ASP A 94 -25.07 -26.39 4.16
N VAL A 95 -24.95 -26.37 2.82
CA VAL A 95 -23.90 -25.73 2.05
C VAL A 95 -24.47 -25.26 0.72
N ASP A 96 -24.11 -24.05 0.29
CA ASP A 96 -24.63 -23.42 -0.93
C ASP A 96 -23.55 -22.97 -1.90
N SER A 97 -22.27 -23.05 -1.53
CA SER A 97 -21.13 -22.56 -2.32
C SER A 97 -19.87 -23.37 -2.10
N GLY A 98 -18.89 -23.23 -2.99
CA GLY A 98 -17.60 -23.94 -2.93
C GLY A 98 -17.73 -25.45 -3.21
N LEU A 99 -18.73 -25.84 -4.01
CA LEU A 99 -19.07 -27.24 -4.24
C LEU A 99 -18.20 -27.86 -5.33
N SER A 100 -17.93 -29.17 -5.12
CA SER A 100 -17.25 -30.06 -6.06
C SER A 100 -18.16 -31.21 -6.49
N ASN A 101 -17.86 -31.84 -7.65
CA ASN A 101 -18.56 -33.05 -8.06
C ASN A 101 -18.39 -34.14 -7.02
N GLY A 102 -19.50 -34.75 -6.62
CA GLY A 102 -19.55 -35.79 -5.58
C GLY A 102 -19.96 -35.26 -4.20
N ASP A 103 -19.98 -33.95 -3.99
CA ASP A 103 -20.45 -33.34 -2.75
C ASP A 103 -21.93 -33.61 -2.53
N LYS A 104 -22.34 -33.61 -1.28
CA LYS A 104 -23.75 -33.75 -0.91
C LYS A 104 -24.26 -32.45 -0.35
N VAL A 105 -25.36 -31.99 -0.90
CA VAL A 105 -26.08 -30.81 -0.43
C VAL A 105 -27.41 -31.25 0.13
N THR A 106 -27.70 -30.82 1.35
CA THR A 106 -28.92 -31.14 2.07
C THR A 106 -29.77 -29.91 2.30
N PHE A 107 -31.00 -29.91 1.80
CA PHE A 107 -31.99 -28.94 2.23
C PHE A 107 -32.72 -29.47 3.44
N SER A 108 -32.75 -28.71 4.51
CA SER A 108 -33.47 -29.00 5.74
C SER A 108 -34.55 -27.95 6.03
N TRP A 109 -35.71 -28.38 6.42
CA TRP A 109 -36.80 -27.50 6.81
C TRP A 109 -36.54 -26.89 8.18
N ASP A 110 -36.99 -25.65 8.33
CA ASP A 110 -37.01 -24.98 9.63
C ASP A 110 -38.03 -25.64 10.54
N GLU A 111 -37.74 -25.66 11.85
CA GLU A 111 -38.65 -26.24 12.82
C GLU A 111 -39.96 -25.44 12.95
N VAL A 112 -41.08 -26.06 12.64
CA VAL A 112 -42.42 -25.49 12.85
C VAL A 112 -43.18 -26.32 13.83
N PRO A 113 -43.73 -25.75 14.94
CA PRO A 113 -44.46 -26.52 15.93
C PRO A 113 -45.72 -27.17 15.33
N GLU A 114 -45.77 -28.49 15.29
CA GLU A 114 -46.94 -29.26 14.73
C GLU A 114 -48.27 -28.81 15.33
N ALA A 115 -48.30 -28.47 16.62
CA ALA A 115 -49.50 -28.03 17.31
C ALA A 115 -50.06 -26.70 16.79
N GLU A 116 -49.20 -25.80 16.36
CA GLU A 116 -49.58 -24.51 15.78
C GLU A 116 -50.06 -24.70 14.32
N VAL A 117 -49.35 -25.51 13.56
CA VAL A 117 -49.74 -25.86 12.19
C VAL A 117 -51.13 -26.52 12.14
N ALA A 118 -51.43 -27.41 13.09
CA ALA A 118 -52.74 -28.11 13.18
C ALA A 118 -53.89 -27.15 13.50
N LYS A 119 -53.66 -25.99 14.10
CA LYS A 119 -54.65 -24.95 14.35
C LYS A 119 -55.03 -24.17 13.08
N VAL A 120 -54.05 -24.07 12.18
CA VAL A 120 -54.15 -23.21 10.99
C VAL A 120 -54.64 -23.97 9.76
N PHE A 121 -54.19 -25.19 9.56
CA PHE A 121 -54.43 -25.94 8.32
C PHE A 121 -55.23 -27.22 8.53
N SER A 122 -56.08 -27.58 7.54
CA SER A 122 -56.89 -28.80 7.52
C SER A 122 -56.07 -30.08 7.28
N HIS A 123 -54.79 -29.98 7.03
CA HIS A 123 -53.86 -31.10 6.74
C HIS A 123 -52.65 -31.03 7.65
N LYS A 124 -52.06 -32.22 7.90
CA LYS A 124 -50.72 -32.34 8.51
C LYS A 124 -49.65 -32.22 7.42
N PHE A 125 -48.49 -31.75 7.78
CA PHE A 125 -47.36 -31.67 6.87
C PHE A 125 -46.26 -32.61 7.31
N LYS A 126 -45.61 -33.20 6.33
CA LYS A 126 -44.42 -34.02 6.52
C LYS A 126 -43.25 -33.30 5.88
N LEU A 127 -42.30 -33.01 6.70
CA LEU A 127 -41.05 -32.34 6.34
C LEU A 127 -39.96 -33.43 6.37
N LYS A 128 -39.29 -33.62 5.28
CA LYS A 128 -38.12 -34.48 5.16
C LYS A 128 -37.04 -33.71 4.46
N ASP A 129 -35.83 -33.90 4.89
CA ASP A 129 -34.69 -33.36 4.19
C ASP A 129 -34.63 -33.87 2.73
N VAL A 130 -34.18 -33.01 1.86
CA VAL A 130 -33.95 -33.33 0.46
C VAL A 130 -32.43 -33.26 0.20
N VAL A 131 -31.88 -34.31 -0.35
CA VAL A 131 -30.44 -34.41 -0.58
C VAL A 131 -30.19 -34.65 -2.04
N ILE A 132 -29.23 -33.94 -2.59
CA ILE A 132 -28.64 -34.23 -3.90
C ILE A 132 -27.16 -34.56 -3.77
N THR A 133 -26.64 -35.28 -4.76
CA THR A 133 -25.21 -35.36 -5.00
C THR A 133 -24.90 -34.42 -6.16
N VAL A 134 -23.94 -33.55 -5.97
CA VAL A 134 -23.50 -32.59 -7.00
C VAL A 134 -22.82 -33.35 -8.14
N GLU A 135 -23.28 -33.13 -9.35
CA GLU A 135 -22.72 -33.73 -10.54
C GLU A 135 -22.80 -32.74 -11.71
N GLY A 136 -21.82 -32.82 -12.64
CA GLY A 136 -21.83 -32.03 -13.86
C GLY A 136 -21.26 -30.63 -13.73
N LEU A 137 -20.55 -30.35 -12.66
CA LEU A 137 -19.72 -29.15 -12.59
C LEU A 137 -18.57 -29.28 -13.59
N GLU A 138 -18.30 -28.21 -14.33
CA GLU A 138 -17.25 -28.17 -15.35
C GLU A 138 -15.87 -27.93 -14.70
N GLU A 139 -14.80 -28.45 -15.32
CA GLU A 139 -13.44 -28.09 -14.92
C GLU A 139 -13.21 -26.59 -15.17
N ILE A 140 -12.57 -25.92 -14.21
CA ILE A 140 -12.27 -24.50 -14.35
C ILE A 140 -10.86 -24.29 -14.91
N ALA A 141 -10.72 -23.37 -15.88
CA ALA A 141 -9.42 -22.98 -16.41
C ALA A 141 -8.69 -22.04 -15.45
N SER A 142 -7.38 -22.14 -15.37
CA SER A 142 -6.54 -21.17 -14.67
C SER A 142 -5.88 -20.18 -15.63
N PHE A 143 -5.49 -19.01 -15.10
CA PHE A 143 -4.75 -18.00 -15.84
C PHE A 143 -3.68 -17.35 -14.94
N ASP A 144 -2.56 -16.95 -15.56
CA ASP A 144 -1.54 -16.15 -14.87
C ASP A 144 -1.96 -14.67 -14.84
N ALA A 145 -2.45 -14.25 -13.68
CA ALA A 145 -2.91 -12.88 -13.48
C ALA A 145 -1.75 -11.86 -13.47
N PHE A 146 -0.52 -12.30 -13.24
CA PHE A 146 0.65 -11.43 -13.08
C PHE A 146 1.62 -11.50 -14.26
N SER A 147 1.22 -12.08 -15.41
CA SER A 147 2.08 -12.22 -16.60
C SER A 147 2.61 -10.87 -17.11
N ASP A 148 1.77 -9.84 -17.08
CA ASP A 148 2.07 -8.51 -17.59
C ASP A 148 2.05 -7.44 -16.49
N VAL A 149 2.12 -7.86 -15.22
CA VAL A 149 2.17 -6.96 -14.05
C VAL A 149 3.60 -6.85 -13.56
N TYR A 150 4.06 -5.61 -13.44
CA TYR A 150 5.36 -5.27 -12.86
C TYR A 150 5.24 -4.05 -11.95
N VAL A 151 6.30 -3.79 -11.21
CA VAL A 151 6.39 -2.65 -10.30
C VAL A 151 7.52 -1.73 -10.73
N GLU A 152 7.31 -0.43 -10.58
CA GLU A 152 8.36 0.58 -10.69
C GLU A 152 8.63 1.14 -9.30
N PHE A 153 9.89 1.07 -8.89
CA PHE A 153 10.36 1.72 -7.67
C PHE A 153 10.98 3.07 -8.05
N SER A 154 10.72 4.10 -7.26
CA SER A 154 11.21 5.45 -7.53
C SER A 154 11.53 6.20 -6.24
N GLY A 155 12.52 7.09 -6.33
CA GLY A 155 12.98 7.87 -5.20
C GLY A 155 14.26 7.31 -4.59
N CYS A 156 14.48 7.63 -3.32
CA CYS A 156 15.67 7.28 -2.58
C CYS A 156 15.26 6.54 -1.30
N GLU A 157 15.99 5.49 -0.93
CA GLU A 157 15.75 4.84 0.37
C GLU A 157 16.11 5.78 1.53
N PRO A 158 15.42 5.70 2.68
CA PRO A 158 14.35 4.76 3.01
C PRO A 158 12.94 5.30 2.70
N VAL A 159 12.78 6.26 1.81
CA VAL A 159 11.49 6.95 1.54
C VAL A 159 10.97 6.70 0.11
N ALA A 160 11.52 5.71 -0.57
CA ALA A 160 11.13 5.38 -1.93
C ALA A 160 9.67 4.90 -2.02
N LYS A 161 9.13 4.98 -3.23
CA LYS A 161 7.73 4.65 -3.54
C LYS A 161 7.66 3.53 -4.55
N VAL A 162 6.57 2.77 -4.50
CA VAL A 162 6.21 1.77 -5.50
C VAL A 162 5.03 2.24 -6.33
N LYS A 163 5.06 1.88 -7.61
CA LYS A 163 3.94 2.01 -8.53
C LYS A 163 3.72 0.69 -9.23
N VAL A 164 2.52 0.12 -9.08
CA VAL A 164 2.11 -1.09 -9.79
C VAL A 164 1.64 -0.71 -11.18
N ILE A 165 2.09 -1.46 -12.19
CA ILE A 165 1.77 -1.25 -13.59
C ILE A 165 1.25 -2.55 -14.17
N ASN A 166 0.01 -2.52 -14.67
CA ASN A 166 -0.59 -3.58 -15.48
C ASN A 166 -0.47 -3.18 -16.96
N ASN A 167 0.35 -3.88 -17.71
CA ASN A 167 0.63 -3.62 -19.13
C ASN A 167 -0.04 -4.63 -20.05
N SER A 168 -0.98 -5.42 -19.54
CA SER A 168 -1.66 -6.44 -20.32
C SER A 168 -2.42 -5.83 -21.50
N GLN A 169 -2.46 -6.55 -22.61
CA GLN A 169 -3.29 -6.24 -23.76
C GLN A 169 -4.62 -7.00 -23.74
N ASP A 170 -4.77 -7.95 -22.83
CA ASP A 170 -6.02 -8.66 -22.62
C ASP A 170 -7.00 -7.78 -21.83
N SER A 171 -8.19 -7.58 -22.39
CA SER A 171 -9.21 -6.72 -21.79
C SER A 171 -9.71 -7.20 -20.44
N PHE A 172 -9.68 -8.50 -20.20
CA PHE A 172 -10.03 -9.09 -18.91
C PHE A 172 -8.94 -8.78 -17.88
N LEU A 173 -7.67 -9.06 -18.17
CA LEU A 173 -6.55 -8.74 -17.28
C LEU A 173 -6.42 -7.25 -17.02
N GLN A 174 -6.74 -6.40 -18.01
CA GLN A 174 -6.80 -4.93 -17.81
C GLN A 174 -7.89 -4.50 -16.81
N SER A 175 -8.95 -5.28 -16.67
CA SER A 175 -10.06 -4.95 -15.75
C SER A 175 -9.74 -5.29 -14.29
N LEU A 176 -8.73 -6.12 -14.02
CA LEU A 176 -8.29 -6.47 -12.68
C LEU A 176 -7.55 -5.29 -12.05
N GLN A 177 -7.84 -5.01 -10.81
CA GLN A 177 -7.11 -4.03 -10.02
C GLN A 177 -6.01 -4.71 -9.22
N TYR A 178 -4.83 -4.08 -9.18
CA TYR A 178 -3.66 -4.59 -8.47
C TYR A 178 -3.24 -3.56 -7.43
N VAL A 179 -3.12 -3.99 -6.20
CA VAL A 179 -2.81 -3.13 -5.06
C VAL A 179 -1.57 -3.65 -4.35
N ALA A 180 -0.60 -2.78 -4.12
CA ALA A 180 0.54 -3.07 -3.28
C ALA A 180 0.16 -2.92 -1.80
N ASP A 181 0.73 -3.76 -0.93
CA ASP A 181 0.56 -3.71 0.53
C ASP A 181 1.15 -2.44 1.15
N VAL A 182 2.12 -1.83 0.49
CA VAL A 182 2.73 -0.54 0.84
C VAL A 182 2.87 0.33 -0.40
N ASP A 183 2.86 1.65 -0.24
CA ASP A 183 3.01 2.63 -1.33
C ASP A 183 4.30 3.45 -1.24
N SER A 184 4.93 3.49 -0.07
CA SER A 184 6.10 4.33 0.23
C SER A 184 6.86 3.84 1.46
N GLY A 185 8.01 4.45 1.73
CA GLY A 185 8.87 4.09 2.87
C GLY A 185 9.76 2.89 2.58
N LEU A 186 10.13 2.69 1.31
CA LEU A 186 10.84 1.51 0.83
C LEU A 186 12.35 1.70 0.80
N SER A 187 13.07 0.62 1.09
CA SER A 187 14.52 0.46 0.98
C SER A 187 14.86 -0.73 0.09
N ASN A 188 16.07 -0.73 -0.48
CA ASN A 188 16.58 -1.88 -1.23
C ASN A 188 16.58 -3.14 -0.35
N GLY A 189 16.05 -4.23 -0.90
CA GLY A 189 15.88 -5.51 -0.21
C GLY A 189 14.52 -5.69 0.47
N ASP A 190 13.69 -4.67 0.57
CA ASP A 190 12.32 -4.82 1.04
C ASP A 190 11.50 -5.68 0.07
N ILE A 191 10.43 -6.28 0.58
CA ILE A 191 9.50 -7.07 -0.24
C ILE A 191 8.17 -6.33 -0.28
N VAL A 192 7.67 -6.10 -1.48
CA VAL A 192 6.35 -5.54 -1.74
C VAL A 192 5.44 -6.64 -2.27
N THR A 193 4.33 -6.87 -1.60
CA THR A 193 3.32 -7.84 -2.03
C THR A 193 2.22 -7.11 -2.80
N VAL A 194 2.07 -7.48 -4.07
CA VAL A 194 0.96 -6.99 -4.91
C VAL A 194 -0.14 -8.03 -4.93
N THR A 195 -1.36 -7.62 -4.60
CA THR A 195 -2.55 -8.48 -4.58
C THR A 195 -3.57 -8.01 -5.61
N ILE A 196 -4.40 -8.94 -6.09
CA ILE A 196 -5.57 -8.61 -6.89
C ILE A 196 -6.66 -8.11 -5.95
N ASP A 197 -7.22 -6.95 -6.25
CA ASP A 197 -8.39 -6.40 -5.56
C ASP A 197 -9.63 -6.56 -6.42
N VAL A 198 -10.69 -7.10 -5.84
CA VAL A 198 -11.97 -7.33 -6.53
C VAL A 198 -13.12 -6.67 -5.77
N PRO A 199 -14.10 -6.10 -6.47
CA PRO A 199 -15.19 -5.40 -5.83
C PRO A 199 -16.18 -6.37 -5.14
N TYR A 200 -16.57 -6.03 -3.93
CA TYR A 200 -17.68 -6.65 -3.18
C TYR A 200 -17.49 -8.12 -2.77
N GLN A 201 -16.28 -8.66 -2.84
CA GLN A 201 -16.00 -10.04 -2.46
C GLN A 201 -14.58 -10.17 -1.91
N ASP A 202 -14.41 -10.96 -0.84
CA ASP A 202 -13.11 -11.16 -0.21
C ASP A 202 -12.28 -12.25 -0.91
N ASP A 203 -12.93 -13.17 -1.65
CA ASP A 203 -12.26 -14.26 -2.35
C ASP A 203 -12.16 -13.97 -3.86
N VAL A 204 -10.94 -13.67 -4.29
CA VAL A 204 -10.62 -13.36 -5.69
C VAL A 204 -10.89 -14.55 -6.62
N ALA A 205 -10.61 -15.78 -6.16
CA ALA A 205 -10.80 -16.96 -7.00
C ALA A 205 -12.29 -17.23 -7.24
N ILE A 206 -13.12 -17.10 -6.20
CA ILE A 206 -14.58 -17.18 -6.33
C ILE A 206 -15.10 -16.10 -7.28
N TYR A 207 -14.66 -14.85 -7.08
CA TYR A 207 -15.07 -13.75 -7.95
C TYR A 207 -14.74 -14.02 -9.43
N CYS A 208 -13.52 -14.49 -9.71
CA CYS A 208 -13.10 -14.79 -11.06
C CYS A 208 -13.84 -16.00 -11.63
N ALA A 209 -14.06 -17.05 -10.85
CA ALA A 209 -14.83 -18.22 -11.27
C ALA A 209 -16.26 -17.86 -11.67
N GLU A 210 -16.96 -17.07 -10.84
CA GLU A 210 -18.36 -16.71 -11.06
C GLU A 210 -18.55 -15.72 -12.23
N ASN A 211 -17.63 -14.75 -12.39
CA ASN A 211 -17.80 -13.68 -13.37
C ASN A 211 -17.13 -13.98 -14.72
N TYR A 212 -16.09 -14.80 -14.72
CA TYR A 212 -15.26 -15.03 -15.92
C TYR A 212 -15.08 -16.50 -16.29
N GLY A 213 -15.43 -17.44 -15.41
CA GLY A 213 -15.27 -18.88 -15.65
C GLY A 213 -13.82 -19.33 -15.63
N MET A 214 -12.95 -18.59 -14.97
CA MET A 214 -11.52 -18.87 -14.82
C MET A 214 -11.06 -18.47 -13.42
N VAL A 215 -9.96 -19.05 -12.95
CA VAL A 215 -9.35 -18.71 -11.66
C VAL A 215 -7.89 -18.30 -11.82
N PRO A 216 -7.40 -17.33 -11.04
CA PRO A 216 -5.98 -16.99 -11.09
C PRO A 216 -5.13 -18.10 -10.49
N GLU A 217 -3.97 -18.38 -11.09
CA GLU A 217 -2.96 -19.31 -10.55
C GLU A 217 -2.40 -18.82 -9.21
N SER A 218 -2.34 -17.49 -9.03
CA SER A 218 -2.00 -16.82 -7.79
C SER A 218 -2.81 -15.54 -7.64
N VAL A 219 -3.22 -15.24 -6.43
CA VAL A 219 -3.93 -13.99 -6.09
C VAL A 219 -2.98 -12.88 -5.63
N SER A 220 -1.70 -13.21 -5.42
CA SER A 220 -0.66 -12.26 -5.03
C SER A 220 0.68 -12.62 -5.65
N LYS A 221 1.57 -11.61 -5.74
CA LYS A 221 2.95 -11.76 -6.18
C LYS A 221 3.86 -10.84 -5.39
N GLU A 222 5.01 -11.37 -4.97
CA GLU A 222 6.04 -10.62 -4.27
C GLU A 222 7.04 -10.02 -5.25
N PHE A 223 7.46 -8.79 -4.98
CA PHE A 223 8.49 -8.07 -5.71
C PHE A 223 9.54 -7.56 -4.73
N VAL A 224 10.81 -7.86 -5.03
CA VAL A 224 11.93 -7.35 -4.24
C VAL A 224 12.26 -5.95 -4.72
N VAL A 225 12.43 -5.03 -3.78
CA VAL A 225 12.83 -3.65 -4.05
C VAL A 225 14.31 -3.63 -4.39
N GLU A 226 14.65 -3.19 -5.58
CA GLU A 226 16.03 -3.12 -6.07
C GLU A 226 16.24 -1.85 -6.91
N GLY A 227 17.49 -1.40 -6.98
CA GLY A 227 17.88 -0.30 -7.86
C GLY A 227 17.48 1.09 -7.36
N LEU A 228 17.17 1.24 -6.08
CA LEU A 228 16.96 2.54 -5.48
C LEU A 228 18.27 3.23 -5.21
N ASN A 229 18.27 4.55 -5.37
CA ASN A 229 19.32 5.41 -4.83
C ASN A 229 19.27 5.38 -3.30
N ALA A 230 20.42 5.58 -2.67
CA ALA A 230 20.51 5.68 -1.21
C ALA A 230 21.16 7.01 -0.84
N PHE A 231 20.74 7.64 0.25
CA PHE A 231 21.51 8.73 0.82
C PHE A 231 22.79 8.18 1.44
N ALA A 232 23.92 8.87 1.23
CA ALA A 232 25.18 8.50 1.88
C ALA A 232 25.00 8.53 3.40
N THR A 233 25.27 7.42 4.07
CA THR A 233 25.17 7.27 5.53
C THR A 233 26.53 7.20 6.21
N SER A 234 27.62 7.06 5.44
CA SER A 234 29.01 7.16 5.91
C SER A 234 29.91 7.84 4.89
N LEU A 235 31.02 8.41 5.36
CA LEU A 235 31.99 9.10 4.49
C LEU A 235 32.66 8.13 3.50
N GLU A 236 32.85 6.88 3.89
CA GLU A 236 33.49 5.84 3.09
C GLU A 236 32.65 5.41 1.87
N GLN A 237 31.33 5.65 1.90
CA GLN A 237 30.47 5.38 0.75
C GLN A 237 30.67 6.38 -0.39
N ILE A 238 31.20 7.57 -0.08
CA ILE A 238 31.36 8.62 -1.08
C ILE A 238 32.71 8.38 -1.80
N PRO A 239 32.69 8.17 -3.14
CA PRO A 239 33.91 7.94 -3.89
C PRO A 239 34.90 9.08 -3.72
N GLN A 240 36.22 8.76 -3.59
CA GLN A 240 37.27 9.71 -3.32
C GLN A 240 37.33 10.83 -4.37
N ASN A 241 37.14 10.51 -5.65
CA ASN A 241 37.12 11.50 -6.73
C ASN A 241 35.95 12.49 -6.63
N MET A 242 34.85 12.11 -5.96
CA MET A 242 33.73 13.02 -5.70
C MET A 242 34.02 13.88 -4.46
N MET A 243 34.62 13.33 -3.44
CA MET A 243 35.10 14.09 -2.29
C MET A 243 36.07 15.19 -2.71
N GLU A 244 37.04 14.86 -3.56
CA GLU A 244 38.01 15.83 -4.12
C GLU A 244 37.35 16.96 -4.90
N LYS A 245 36.37 16.63 -5.78
CA LYS A 245 35.62 17.67 -6.53
C LYS A 245 34.81 18.59 -5.64
N MET A 246 34.19 18.03 -4.58
CA MET A 246 33.45 18.84 -3.61
C MET A 246 34.39 19.76 -2.81
N GLN A 247 35.57 19.24 -2.40
CA GLN A 247 36.61 20.04 -1.75
C GLN A 247 37.07 21.19 -2.62
N GLU A 248 37.45 20.91 -3.89
CA GLU A 248 37.85 21.92 -4.86
C GLU A 248 36.79 23.03 -5.00
N ALA A 249 35.52 22.65 -5.13
CA ALA A 249 34.43 23.62 -5.26
C ALA A 249 34.27 24.53 -4.03
N VAL A 250 34.41 23.95 -2.82
CA VAL A 250 34.37 24.73 -1.58
C VAL A 250 35.55 25.66 -1.45
N GLU A 251 36.77 25.20 -1.75
CA GLU A 251 37.99 26.01 -1.71
C GLU A 251 37.93 27.19 -2.71
N GLU A 252 37.48 26.92 -3.94
CA GLU A 252 37.25 27.99 -4.95
C GLU A 252 36.27 29.03 -4.43
N GLN A 253 35.19 28.62 -3.77
CA GLN A 253 34.20 29.55 -3.25
C GLN A 253 34.73 30.36 -2.05
N ILE A 254 35.54 29.76 -1.17
CA ILE A 254 36.19 30.47 -0.05
C ILE A 254 37.12 31.55 -0.61
N LEU A 255 37.92 31.22 -1.62
CA LEU A 255 38.82 32.14 -2.26
C LEU A 255 38.07 33.29 -2.95
N SER A 256 37.03 32.95 -3.74
CA SER A 256 36.21 33.95 -4.43
C SER A 256 35.53 34.92 -3.45
N GLN A 257 35.02 34.39 -2.33
CA GLN A 257 34.40 35.21 -1.29
C GLN A 257 35.40 36.15 -0.59
N ALA A 258 36.62 35.69 -0.40
CA ALA A 258 37.70 36.53 0.13
C ALA A 258 38.10 37.64 -0.87
N GLU A 259 38.22 37.32 -2.15
CA GLU A 259 38.53 38.32 -3.21
C GLU A 259 37.46 39.40 -3.34
N ASP A 260 36.17 39.01 -3.18
CA ASP A 260 35.03 39.94 -3.32
C ASP A 260 34.81 40.83 -2.10
N ASP A 261 35.05 40.32 -0.89
CA ASP A 261 34.61 40.94 0.35
C ASP A 261 35.78 41.55 1.18
N TRP A 262 37.03 41.11 0.93
CA TRP A 262 38.15 41.58 1.73
C TRP A 262 38.80 42.81 1.14
N ARG A 263 39.51 43.53 1.97
CA ARG A 263 40.36 44.66 1.53
C ARG A 263 41.67 44.15 0.92
N GLU A 264 42.29 44.99 0.11
CA GLU A 264 43.57 44.67 -0.54
C GLU A 264 44.71 44.32 0.44
N GLU A 265 44.60 44.82 1.68
CA GLU A 265 45.58 44.59 2.76
C GLU A 265 45.35 43.24 3.48
N VAL A 266 44.31 42.47 3.10
CA VAL A 266 43.97 41.17 3.71
C VAL A 266 44.10 40.07 2.65
N SER A 267 44.81 39.01 3.00
CA SER A 267 45.03 37.87 2.08
C SER A 267 44.90 36.54 2.83
N ILE A 268 44.52 35.51 2.08
CA ILE A 268 44.63 34.12 2.52
C ILE A 268 46.04 33.64 2.27
N GLU A 269 46.70 33.11 3.27
CA GLU A 269 48.02 32.48 3.16
C GLU A 269 47.90 30.96 2.88
N GLU A 270 46.93 30.30 3.53
CA GLU A 270 46.73 28.86 3.43
C GLU A 270 45.28 28.47 3.73
N ILE A 271 44.76 27.52 3.01
CA ILE A 271 43.49 26.83 3.32
C ILE A 271 43.81 25.38 3.59
N GLU A 272 43.56 24.92 4.81
CA GLU A 272 43.82 23.55 5.22
C GLU A 272 42.50 22.81 5.46
N TYR A 273 42.25 21.73 4.71
CA TYR A 273 41.11 20.85 4.97
C TYR A 273 41.29 20.09 6.27
N LYS A 274 40.34 20.22 7.21
CA LYS A 274 40.39 19.58 8.55
C LYS A 274 39.56 18.32 8.64
N GLY A 275 38.75 18.03 7.65
CA GLY A 275 37.85 16.86 7.66
C GLY A 275 36.40 17.26 7.37
N SER A 276 35.52 16.28 7.50
CA SER A 276 34.10 16.41 7.22
C SER A 276 33.22 15.94 8.37
N TYR A 277 32.06 16.58 8.48
CA TYR A 277 30.92 16.06 9.24
C TYR A 277 29.84 15.63 8.27
N LEU A 278 29.36 14.39 8.40
CA LEU A 278 28.17 13.92 7.67
C LEU A 278 27.02 13.76 8.66
N LEU A 279 26.00 14.61 8.50
CA LEU A 279 24.80 14.57 9.29
C LEU A 279 23.75 13.75 8.55
N ASN A 280 23.16 12.76 9.23
CA ASN A 280 22.10 11.89 8.69
C ASN A 280 20.83 12.09 9.50
N ILE A 281 19.70 12.29 8.81
CA ILE A 281 18.41 12.49 9.46
C ILE A 281 18.04 11.27 10.32
N LYS A 282 17.50 11.53 11.51
CA LYS A 282 16.98 10.48 12.37
C LYS A 282 15.63 9.98 11.86
N PRO A 283 15.30 8.68 12.03
CA PRO A 283 13.96 8.19 11.75
C PRO A 283 12.90 9.03 12.49
N ASN A 284 11.85 9.41 11.77
CA ASN A 284 10.75 10.23 12.28
C ASN A 284 11.09 11.69 12.67
N ALA A 285 12.28 12.17 12.38
CA ALA A 285 12.57 13.58 12.49
C ALA A 285 11.87 14.34 11.35
N TRP A 286 11.32 15.52 11.66
CA TRP A 286 10.76 16.37 10.62
C TRP A 286 11.91 17.02 9.85
N SER A 287 11.95 16.76 8.54
CA SER A 287 12.98 17.29 7.65
C SER A 287 12.35 18.28 6.66
N SER A 288 13.06 19.36 6.38
CA SER A 288 12.76 20.29 5.31
C SER A 288 13.45 19.87 3.99
N ASN A 289 13.33 18.58 3.62
CA ASN A 289 13.93 17.96 2.42
C ASN A 289 15.46 17.79 2.45
N ARG A 290 16.07 17.70 3.63
CA ARG A 290 17.51 17.44 3.79
C ARG A 290 17.71 16.12 4.52
N ASP A 291 17.91 15.03 3.78
CA ASP A 291 18.07 13.70 4.33
C ASP A 291 19.49 13.47 4.86
N ASN A 292 20.48 14.08 4.20
CA ASN A 292 21.83 14.23 4.75
C ASN A 292 22.42 15.61 4.44
N ILE A 293 23.41 16.02 5.24
CA ILE A 293 24.17 17.26 5.07
C ILE A 293 25.66 16.92 5.28
N LEU A 294 26.46 17.14 4.25
CA LEU A 294 27.90 16.93 4.29
C LEU A 294 28.61 18.27 4.43
N TYR A 295 29.31 18.47 5.54
CA TYR A 295 30.16 19.62 5.82
C TYR A 295 31.61 19.31 5.48
N PHE A 296 32.26 20.18 4.74
CA PHE A 296 33.72 20.22 4.55
C PHE A 296 34.26 21.35 5.42
N VAL A 297 35.12 21.04 6.37
CA VAL A 297 35.66 21.99 7.37
C VAL A 297 37.07 22.38 7.00
N TYR A 298 37.31 23.67 7.01
CA TYR A 298 38.62 24.23 6.69
C TYR A 298 39.11 25.13 7.81
N ASN A 299 40.45 25.11 8.03
CA ASN A 299 41.19 26.11 8.76
C ASN A 299 41.82 27.07 7.73
N VAL A 300 41.50 28.35 7.83
CA VAL A 300 42.00 29.38 6.94
C VAL A 300 43.02 30.22 7.69
N ASN A 301 44.25 30.26 7.21
CA ASN A 301 45.31 31.16 7.69
C ASN A 301 45.25 32.43 6.88
N ALA A 302 45.06 33.55 7.57
CA ALA A 302 44.91 34.87 6.92
C ALA A 302 45.93 35.87 7.47
N HIS A 303 46.31 36.78 6.62
CA HIS A 303 47.26 37.86 6.90
C HIS A 303 46.58 39.21 6.73
N GLU A 304 46.65 40.07 7.74
CA GLU A 304 46.20 41.46 7.78
C GLU A 304 47.46 42.34 7.69
N ASP A 305 47.86 42.74 6.47
CA ASP A 305 49.03 43.57 6.22
C ASP A 305 48.65 45.07 6.12
N PHE A 306 48.54 45.71 7.26
CA PHE A 306 48.39 47.14 7.40
C PHE A 306 49.70 47.75 7.96
N SER A 307 50.82 47.31 7.41
CA SER A 307 52.18 47.67 7.89
C SER A 307 52.43 49.19 7.85
N GLU A 308 51.80 49.93 6.92
CA GLU A 308 51.86 51.41 6.89
C GLU A 308 51.24 52.04 8.16
N ASP A 309 50.25 51.37 8.78
CA ASP A 309 49.62 51.76 10.01
C ASP A 309 50.18 51.04 11.24
N GLY A 310 51.19 50.22 11.07
CA GLY A 310 51.90 49.49 12.10
C GLY A 310 51.19 48.22 12.57
N VAL A 311 50.33 47.65 11.76
CA VAL A 311 49.65 46.38 12.01
C VAL A 311 50.07 45.35 10.97
N ASP A 312 50.53 44.21 11.48
CA ASP A 312 50.99 43.05 10.67
C ASP A 312 50.57 41.78 11.48
N ASN A 313 49.38 41.27 11.17
CA ASN A 313 48.79 40.20 11.95
C ASN A 313 48.59 38.95 11.11
N HIS A 314 49.01 37.80 11.65
CA HIS A 314 48.66 36.49 11.16
C HIS A 314 47.67 35.85 12.14
N PHE A 315 46.60 35.28 11.61
CA PHE A 315 45.60 34.61 12.42
C PHE A 315 44.95 33.49 11.60
N ASN A 316 44.27 32.57 12.32
CA ASN A 316 43.51 31.53 11.69
C ASN A 316 42.07 31.54 12.16
N TYR A 317 41.19 31.03 11.33
CA TYR A 317 39.77 30.85 11.64
C TYR A 317 39.26 29.63 10.91
N TYR A 318 38.04 29.18 11.28
CA TYR A 318 37.40 27.98 10.71
C TYR A 318 36.19 28.38 9.89
N CYS A 319 36.06 27.78 8.70
CA CYS A 319 34.90 27.93 7.85
C CYS A 319 34.50 26.59 7.26
N TYR A 320 33.39 26.56 6.55
CA TYR A 320 32.89 25.33 5.94
C TYR A 320 32.17 25.59 4.61
N GLY A 321 32.12 24.57 3.76
CA GLY A 321 31.12 24.41 2.71
C GLY A 321 30.25 23.20 2.96
N THR A 322 29.00 23.21 2.47
CA THR A 322 28.06 22.11 2.63
C THR A 322 27.46 21.67 1.32
N PHE A 323 27.18 20.37 1.23
CA PHE A 323 26.33 19.77 0.22
C PHE A 323 25.19 19.03 0.91
N GLU A 324 24.00 19.11 0.32
CA GLU A 324 22.80 18.46 0.85
C GLU A 324 22.38 17.31 -0.06
N ASN A 325 21.76 16.28 0.52
CA ASN A 325 21.19 15.13 -0.21
C ASN A 325 22.22 14.42 -1.11
N VAL A 326 23.39 14.16 -0.55
CA VAL A 326 24.45 13.37 -1.23
C VAL A 326 23.96 11.94 -1.38
N MET A 327 23.80 11.48 -2.62
CA MET A 327 23.22 10.17 -2.95
C MET A 327 24.26 9.21 -3.51
N ILE A 328 24.12 7.95 -3.14
CA ILE A 328 24.84 6.82 -3.73
C ILE A 328 23.89 6.10 -4.68
N MET A 329 24.31 5.95 -5.92
CA MET A 329 23.55 5.26 -6.97
C MET A 329 23.76 3.75 -6.86
N PRO A 330 22.87 2.92 -7.43
CA PRO A 330 22.99 1.45 -7.39
C PRO A 330 24.29 0.90 -7.98
N ASP A 331 24.91 1.64 -8.90
CA ASP A 331 26.21 1.28 -9.50
C ASP A 331 27.42 1.72 -8.66
N GLY A 332 27.19 2.28 -7.46
CA GLY A 332 28.22 2.78 -6.56
C GLY A 332 28.75 4.15 -6.91
N THR A 333 28.21 4.83 -7.92
CA THR A 333 28.55 6.23 -8.20
C THR A 333 27.84 7.15 -7.21
N CYS A 334 28.35 8.39 -7.09
CA CYS A 334 27.78 9.39 -6.20
C CYS A 334 27.16 10.52 -7.02
N ALA A 335 25.94 10.91 -6.67
CA ALA A 335 25.26 12.06 -7.23
C ALA A 335 25.20 13.19 -6.19
N VAL A 336 25.65 14.38 -6.59
CA VAL A 336 25.66 15.59 -5.79
C VAL A 336 25.20 16.75 -6.67
N ASP A 337 24.32 17.57 -6.16
CA ASP A 337 23.92 18.81 -6.80
C ASP A 337 24.81 19.94 -6.31
N PHE A 338 25.74 20.39 -7.16
CA PHE A 338 26.69 21.47 -6.85
C PHE A 338 26.01 22.85 -6.75
N GLU A 339 24.79 23.01 -7.28
CA GLU A 339 24.02 24.25 -7.14
C GLU A 339 23.45 24.40 -5.71
N THR A 340 23.41 23.32 -4.95
CA THR A 340 22.97 23.31 -3.54
C THR A 340 24.12 23.60 -2.57
N MET A 341 25.34 23.81 -3.08
CA MET A 341 26.47 24.14 -2.24
C MET A 341 26.25 25.46 -1.50
N ASN A 342 26.45 25.43 -0.17
CA ASN A 342 26.43 26.64 0.65
C ASN A 342 27.74 26.75 1.42
N THR A 343 28.20 27.98 1.60
CA THR A 343 29.33 28.30 2.48
C THR A 343 28.88 28.97 3.76
N CYS A 344 29.80 29.16 4.67
CA CYS A 344 29.54 29.77 5.95
C CYS A 344 28.98 31.20 5.78
N SER A 345 27.79 31.44 6.33
CA SER A 345 27.15 32.77 6.38
C SER A 345 27.34 33.50 7.70
N GLN A 346 27.86 32.80 8.71
CA GLN A 346 28.18 33.38 10.02
C GLN A 346 29.44 34.22 9.88
N THR A 347 29.47 35.40 10.50
CA THR A 347 30.63 36.27 10.52
C THR A 347 31.11 36.50 11.94
N PHE A 348 32.45 36.69 12.08
CA PHE A 348 33.07 37.27 13.26
C PHE A 348 33.79 38.55 12.90
N VAL A 349 34.11 39.37 13.88
CA VAL A 349 34.67 40.72 13.67
C VAL A 349 36.03 40.82 14.33
N ARG A 350 37.04 41.27 13.59
CA ARG A 350 38.32 41.67 14.14
C ARG A 350 38.41 43.18 14.09
N GLU A 351 38.77 43.80 15.19
CA GLU A 351 38.95 45.23 15.34
C GLU A 351 40.46 45.53 15.39
N LEU A 352 40.91 46.25 14.41
CA LEU A 352 42.34 46.65 14.33
C LEU A 352 42.56 47.96 15.04
N PRO A 353 43.71 48.17 15.68
CA PRO A 353 44.03 49.43 16.40
C PRO A 353 44.36 50.57 15.42
N ILE A 354 43.68 50.65 14.30
CA ILE A 354 43.84 51.66 13.23
C ILE A 354 42.65 52.61 13.33
N SER A 355 42.90 53.89 13.52
CA SER A 355 41.85 54.90 13.66
C SER A 355 41.14 55.14 12.31
N ASN A 356 39.83 54.97 12.30
CA ASN A 356 38.96 55.29 11.17
C ASN A 356 38.22 56.64 11.41
N GLY A 357 38.91 57.59 12.01
CA GLY A 357 38.37 58.91 12.31
C GLY A 357 37.22 58.89 13.32
N TRP A 358 36.07 59.52 12.98
CA TRP A 358 34.88 59.59 13.83
C TRP A 358 34.17 58.23 14.01
N TRP A 359 34.53 57.21 13.23
CA TRP A 359 33.87 55.90 13.21
C TRP A 359 34.56 54.86 14.11
N GLY A 360 35.54 55.26 14.89
CA GLY A 360 36.30 54.37 15.77
C GLY A 360 37.46 53.67 15.04
N ASN A 361 37.71 52.43 15.39
CA ASN A 361 38.75 51.60 14.78
C ASN A 361 38.26 50.88 13.50
N VAL A 362 39.21 50.46 12.66
CA VAL A 362 38.91 49.62 11.50
C VAL A 362 38.35 48.29 11.96
N LYS A 363 37.23 47.87 11.37
CA LYS A 363 36.58 46.56 11.61
C LYS A 363 36.59 45.77 10.34
N LEU A 364 37.10 44.55 10.44
CA LEU A 364 37.13 43.57 9.38
C LEU A 364 36.14 42.42 9.72
N TYR A 365 35.45 41.92 8.72
CA TYR A 365 34.45 40.89 8.86
C TYR A 365 34.89 39.67 8.09
N TYR A 366 34.87 38.51 8.74
CA TYR A 366 35.28 37.22 8.17
C TYR A 366 34.18 36.24 8.27
N TYR A 367 33.88 35.50 7.22
CA TYR A 367 32.88 34.45 7.21
C TYR A 367 33.42 33.16 7.85
N GLY A 368 33.02 32.85 9.03
CA GLY A 368 33.52 31.71 9.79
C GLY A 368 33.35 31.83 11.28
N TYR A 369 34.19 31.08 11.97
CA TYR A 369 34.25 30.96 13.42
C TYR A 369 35.68 31.09 13.88
N GLU A 370 35.88 31.70 15.04
CA GLU A 370 37.20 31.85 15.62
C GLU A 370 37.80 30.53 16.10
N THR A 371 36.94 29.54 16.47
CA THR A 371 37.37 28.24 16.94
C THR A 371 36.62 27.10 16.22
N LEU A 372 37.26 25.92 16.15
CA LEU A 372 36.63 24.70 15.63
C LEU A 372 35.45 24.25 16.54
N GLU A 373 35.56 24.51 17.85
CA GLU A 373 34.51 24.18 18.82
C GLU A 373 33.23 24.97 18.56
N ASP A 374 33.33 26.28 18.30
CA ASP A 374 32.19 27.15 17.96
C ASP A 374 31.52 26.68 16.65
N LEU A 375 32.32 26.31 15.65
CA LEU A 375 31.82 25.75 14.39
C LEU A 375 31.06 24.45 14.67
N PHE A 376 31.63 23.53 15.42
CA PHE A 376 30.99 22.26 15.76
C PHE A 376 29.69 22.47 16.54
N GLU A 377 29.69 23.32 17.56
CA GLU A 377 28.49 23.60 18.35
C GLU A 377 27.34 24.16 17.48
N ARG A 378 27.65 25.07 16.57
CA ARG A 378 26.65 25.75 15.73
C ARG A 378 26.16 24.89 14.57
N CYS A 379 27.06 24.14 13.92
CA CYS A 379 26.77 23.43 12.68
C CYS A 379 26.33 21.98 12.93
N VAL A 380 26.82 21.34 13.99
CA VAL A 380 26.57 19.92 14.26
C VAL A 380 25.77 19.73 15.54
N SER A 381 26.28 20.21 16.67
CA SER A 381 25.67 19.99 17.98
C SER A 381 24.25 20.55 18.07
N ALA A 382 24.00 21.73 17.50
CA ALA A 382 22.68 22.36 17.45
C ALA A 382 21.65 21.59 16.60
N GLN A 383 22.08 20.64 15.76
CA GLN A 383 21.20 19.85 14.91
C GLN A 383 20.98 18.42 15.43
N THR A 384 21.56 18.05 16.56
CA THR A 384 21.50 16.67 17.10
C THR A 384 20.10 16.21 17.50
N ASP A 385 19.12 17.11 17.61
CA ASP A 385 17.72 16.70 17.80
C ASP A 385 17.16 15.98 16.57
N ALA A 386 17.51 16.48 15.37
CA ALA A 386 17.03 15.94 14.09
C ALA A 386 18.00 14.99 13.41
N TYR A 387 19.31 15.11 13.65
CA TYR A 387 20.35 14.38 12.94
C TYR A 387 21.24 13.58 13.90
N THR A 388 21.77 12.44 13.40
CA THR A 388 22.99 11.83 13.87
C THR A 388 24.15 12.33 13.04
N TYR A 389 25.40 12.22 13.51
CA TYR A 389 26.54 12.64 12.71
C TYR A 389 27.70 11.65 12.78
N ILE A 390 28.53 11.67 11.74
CA ILE A 390 29.81 10.97 11.62
C ILE A 390 30.86 12.04 11.32
N SER A 391 32.06 11.87 11.85
CA SER A 391 33.14 12.84 11.72
C SER A 391 34.48 12.16 11.45
N ASN A 392 35.29 12.79 10.60
CA ASN A 392 36.74 12.59 10.50
C ASN A 392 37.52 13.89 10.66
N VAL A 393 36.89 14.92 11.24
CA VAL A 393 37.55 16.23 11.54
C VAL A 393 38.56 16.05 12.66
N GLU A 394 39.80 16.52 12.44
CA GLU A 394 40.95 16.47 13.36
C GLU A 394 41.38 17.89 13.83
#